data_d772bfb8c877df085734fcf074cd8cda
#
_entry.id   d772bfb8c877df085734fcf074cd8cda
#
_cell.length_a   1.000
_cell.length_b   1.000
_cell.length_c   1.000
_cell.angle_alpha   90.00
_cell.angle_beta   90.00
_cell.angle_gamma   90.00
#
_symmetry.space_group_name_H-M   'P 1'
#
loop_
_entity.id
_entity.type
_entity.pdbx_description
1 polymer ?
#
loop_
_entity_poly.entity_id
_entity_poly.type
_entity_poly.pdbx_seq_one_letter_code
_entity_poly.pdbx_strand_id
1 'polypeptide(L)'
;PCVRLGRTVDTYEFKGDDMRGAAVTLRHELIGLSGVLERNAYLVKRYAWWELAFFVWSLANTLTIVFIAKGVEAAGGKIDVDRATTTLLIGAVIWSYLGVLFEILTETVAWERWEGTIEYTFMAPLSRPIHLIGMGLFAVVYGVIRTAILFAAIAGFFSLSLGGANFAAALVILAVASVSFIGIGMMTAVLPLISPEKGMQMGFIAQGILLVISGVYYPVSVLPQWMQWLSTISPATYALRGIRHAILNGDGVAALWGDIWPLIVIGAVAVPLGLWIFGVGERHAKRHGKLKRSG
;
A
#
# COMPACT_ATOMS: atom_id res chain seq x y z
N PRO A 1 23.58 14.91 55.55
CA PRO A 1 24.28 15.77 54.61
C PRO A 1 23.96 15.34 53.19
N CYS A 2 23.08 16.12 52.55
CA CYS A 2 22.74 15.95 51.15
C CYS A 2 23.83 16.58 50.29
N VAL A 3 24.52 15.78 49.51
CA VAL A 3 25.44 16.25 48.46
C VAL A 3 24.56 16.60 47.23
N ARG A 4 24.45 17.87 46.91
CA ARG A 4 23.93 18.37 45.62
C ARG A 4 24.96 18.03 44.54
N LEU A 5 24.65 17.09 43.67
CA LEU A 5 25.32 16.95 42.39
C LEU A 5 24.54 17.79 41.35
N GLY A 6 24.94 19.05 41.22
CA GLY A 6 24.62 19.88 40.09
C GLY A 6 25.43 19.38 38.89
N ARG A 7 24.80 18.62 38.00
CA ARG A 7 25.26 18.48 36.60
C ARG A 7 24.37 19.35 35.74
N THR A 8 24.96 20.43 35.29
CA THR A 8 24.49 21.20 34.15
C THR A 8 24.33 20.24 32.98
N VAL A 9 23.11 20.18 32.48
CA VAL A 9 22.83 19.55 31.20
C VAL A 9 23.44 20.47 30.15
N ASP A 10 24.62 20.10 29.65
CA ASP A 10 25.19 20.75 28.49
C ASP A 10 24.20 20.58 27.32
N THR A 11 23.58 21.69 26.98
CA THR A 11 22.91 21.85 25.70
C THR A 11 23.98 21.71 24.63
N TYR A 12 23.99 20.56 23.96
CA TYR A 12 24.81 20.38 22.77
C TYR A 12 24.38 21.43 21.72
N GLU A 13 25.11 22.52 21.67
CA GLU A 13 25.10 23.45 20.55
C GLU A 13 25.62 22.71 19.31
N PHE A 14 24.71 22.39 18.41
CA PHE A 14 25.02 21.94 17.06
C PHE A 14 25.61 23.15 16.29
N LYS A 15 26.91 23.33 16.34
CA LYS A 15 27.63 24.34 15.56
C LYS A 15 28.73 23.67 14.75
N GLY A 16 28.47 23.55 13.45
CA GLY A 16 29.49 23.57 12.41
C GLY A 16 30.27 22.28 12.17
N ASP A 17 29.62 21.29 11.56
CA ASP A 17 30.28 20.43 10.57
C ASP A 17 29.20 19.80 9.64
N ASP A 18 28.50 20.63 8.88
CA ASP A 18 27.21 20.30 8.25
C ASP A 18 27.27 19.19 7.19
N MET A 19 28.36 19.01 6.46
CA MET A 19 28.40 18.02 5.39
C MET A 19 28.84 16.62 5.86
N ARG A 20 29.74 16.50 6.80
CA ARG A 20 30.17 15.20 7.34
C ARG A 20 29.11 14.62 8.27
N GLY A 21 28.46 15.44 9.08
CA GLY A 21 27.33 15.05 9.94
C GLY A 21 26.13 14.57 9.12
N ALA A 22 25.77 15.30 8.05
CA ALA A 22 24.69 14.91 7.15
C ALA A 22 24.99 13.60 6.42
N ALA A 23 26.22 13.37 5.95
CA ALA A 23 26.63 12.14 5.28
C ALA A 23 26.61 10.92 6.23
N VAL A 24 27.02 11.10 7.48
CA VAL A 24 26.95 10.04 8.51
C VAL A 24 25.52 9.71 8.83
N THR A 25 24.65 10.71 8.99
CA THR A 25 23.21 10.53 9.23
C THR A 25 22.56 9.82 8.06
N LEU A 26 22.81 10.25 6.81
CA LEU A 26 22.25 9.64 5.61
C LEU A 26 22.68 8.17 5.47
N ARG A 27 23.95 7.87 5.70
CA ARG A 27 24.47 6.49 5.67
C ARG A 27 23.76 5.62 6.72
N HIS A 28 23.56 6.13 7.92
CA HIS A 28 22.86 5.43 9.00
C HIS A 28 21.41 5.12 8.62
N GLU A 29 20.70 6.10 8.08
CA GLU A 29 19.31 5.94 7.62
C GLU A 29 19.20 4.95 6.45
N LEU A 30 20.15 4.93 5.52
CA LEU A 30 20.18 3.96 4.42
C LEU A 30 20.45 2.53 4.92
N ILE A 31 21.33 2.36 5.91
CA ILE A 31 21.54 1.05 6.57
C ILE A 31 20.27 0.62 7.29
N GLY A 32 19.60 1.54 7.99
CA GLY A 32 18.32 1.28 8.62
C GLY A 32 17.24 0.88 7.62
N LEU A 33 17.15 1.56 6.49
CA LEU A 33 16.23 1.22 5.40
C LEU A 33 16.47 -0.20 4.88
N SER A 34 17.75 -0.55 4.60
CA SER A 34 18.10 -1.91 4.16
C SER A 34 17.74 -2.97 5.19
N GLY A 35 17.92 -2.68 6.49
CA GLY A 35 17.51 -3.57 7.58
C GLY A 35 16.00 -3.81 7.63
N VAL A 36 15.18 -2.78 7.36
CA VAL A 36 13.72 -2.93 7.28
C VAL A 36 13.33 -3.81 6.09
N LEU A 37 13.94 -3.60 4.92
CA LEU A 37 13.68 -4.41 3.72
C LEU A 37 14.06 -5.88 3.96
N GLU A 38 15.24 -6.13 4.49
CA GLU A 38 15.74 -7.47 4.80
C GLU A 38 14.85 -8.18 5.82
N ARG A 39 14.49 -7.51 6.91
CA ARG A 39 13.57 -8.04 7.92
C ARG A 39 12.25 -8.50 7.30
N ASN A 40 11.61 -7.66 6.50
CA ASN A 40 10.34 -8.01 5.87
C ASN A 40 10.49 -9.16 4.86
N ALA A 41 11.59 -9.24 4.13
CA ALA A 41 11.89 -10.37 3.25
C ALA A 41 12.03 -11.69 4.03
N TYR A 42 12.70 -11.66 5.18
CA TYR A 42 12.78 -12.84 6.07
C TYR A 42 11.42 -13.23 6.64
N LEU A 43 10.54 -12.28 6.97
CA LEU A 43 9.19 -12.57 7.44
C LEU A 43 8.37 -13.28 6.37
N VAL A 44 8.36 -12.77 5.14
CA VAL A 44 7.68 -13.44 4.00
C VAL A 44 8.22 -14.85 3.79
N LYS A 45 9.54 -15.03 3.81
CA LYS A 45 10.15 -16.36 3.68
C LYS A 45 9.77 -17.31 4.83
N ARG A 46 9.72 -16.80 6.06
CA ARG A 46 9.35 -17.58 7.25
C ARG A 46 7.90 -18.03 7.21
N TYR A 47 7.01 -17.17 6.72
CA TYR A 47 5.58 -17.43 6.62
C TYR A 47 5.11 -17.80 5.21
N ALA A 48 5.99 -18.38 4.38
CA ALA A 48 5.73 -18.68 2.98
C ALA A 48 4.45 -19.51 2.73
N TRP A 49 4.09 -20.44 3.64
CA TRP A 49 2.84 -21.20 3.54
C TRP A 49 1.60 -20.32 3.74
N TRP A 50 1.68 -19.33 4.60
CA TRP A 50 0.62 -18.35 4.79
C TRP A 50 0.46 -17.44 3.58
N GLU A 51 1.58 -17.02 3.02
CA GLU A 51 1.61 -16.26 1.77
C GLU A 51 1.02 -17.03 0.59
N LEU A 52 1.31 -18.33 0.51
CA LEU A 52 0.72 -19.22 -0.50
C LEU A 52 -0.80 -19.31 -0.35
N ALA A 53 -1.31 -19.43 0.87
CA ALA A 53 -2.76 -19.46 1.12
C ALA A 53 -3.45 -18.17 0.66
N PHE A 54 -2.87 -17.01 0.97
CA PHE A 54 -3.39 -15.71 0.49
C PHE A 54 -3.25 -15.53 -1.02
N PHE A 55 -2.20 -16.09 -1.63
CA PHE A 55 -2.05 -16.06 -3.07
C PHE A 55 -3.15 -16.90 -3.76
N VAL A 56 -3.40 -18.13 -3.27
CA VAL A 56 -4.48 -19.00 -3.78
C VAL A 56 -5.85 -18.31 -3.59
N TRP A 57 -6.08 -17.66 -2.46
CA TRP A 57 -7.29 -16.87 -2.22
C TRP A 57 -7.43 -15.72 -3.24
N SER A 58 -6.38 -14.95 -3.49
CA SER A 58 -6.38 -13.87 -4.50
C SER A 58 -6.64 -14.42 -5.90
N LEU A 59 -6.04 -15.54 -6.24
CA LEU A 59 -6.25 -16.21 -7.53
C LEU A 59 -7.71 -16.66 -7.69
N ALA A 60 -8.27 -17.33 -6.68
CA ALA A 60 -9.65 -17.79 -6.68
C ALA A 60 -10.65 -16.63 -6.81
N ASN A 61 -10.44 -15.54 -6.05
CA ASN A 61 -11.28 -14.35 -6.17
C ASN A 61 -11.20 -13.72 -7.57
N THR A 62 -10.00 -13.58 -8.13
CA THR A 62 -9.82 -12.99 -9.46
C THR A 62 -10.46 -13.88 -10.55
N LEU A 63 -10.27 -15.19 -10.48
CA LEU A 63 -10.92 -16.14 -11.40
C LEU A 63 -12.45 -16.08 -11.29
N THR A 64 -13.00 -16.01 -10.09
CA THR A 64 -14.44 -15.88 -9.86
C THR A 64 -15.01 -14.64 -10.56
N ILE A 65 -14.34 -13.49 -10.43
CA ILE A 65 -14.77 -12.24 -11.07
C ILE A 65 -14.75 -12.36 -12.59
N VAL A 66 -13.70 -12.99 -13.15
CA VAL A 66 -13.59 -13.23 -14.59
C VAL A 66 -14.67 -14.20 -15.09
N PHE A 67 -14.97 -15.26 -14.33
CA PHE A 67 -16.03 -16.21 -14.68
C PHE A 67 -17.43 -15.58 -14.61
N ILE A 68 -17.65 -14.55 -13.79
CA ILE A 68 -18.92 -13.79 -13.80
C ILE A 68 -19.13 -13.15 -15.19
N ALA A 69 -18.10 -12.53 -15.80
CA ALA A 69 -18.21 -11.96 -17.14
C ALA A 69 -18.58 -13.00 -18.19
N LYS A 70 -17.95 -14.18 -18.15
CA LYS A 70 -18.29 -15.31 -19.04
C LYS A 70 -19.69 -15.88 -18.77
N GLY A 71 -20.13 -15.87 -17.52
CA GLY A 71 -21.49 -16.28 -17.16
C GLY A 71 -22.57 -15.38 -17.75
N VAL A 72 -22.32 -14.07 -17.85
CA VAL A 72 -23.23 -13.12 -18.50
C VAL A 72 -23.34 -13.39 -20.00
N GLU A 73 -22.25 -13.76 -20.66
CA GLU A 73 -22.26 -14.20 -22.06
C GLU A 73 -23.15 -15.44 -22.26
N ALA A 74 -22.90 -16.47 -21.44
CA ALA A 74 -23.65 -17.71 -21.50
C ALA A 74 -25.15 -17.52 -21.27
N ALA A 75 -25.54 -16.47 -20.52
CA ALA A 75 -26.93 -16.07 -20.29
C ALA A 75 -27.54 -15.24 -21.45
N GLY A 76 -26.82 -15.04 -22.57
CA GLY A 76 -27.30 -14.32 -23.75
C GLY A 76 -27.14 -12.79 -23.67
N GLY A 77 -26.30 -12.28 -22.78
CA GLY A 77 -25.96 -10.87 -22.70
C GLY A 77 -25.21 -10.41 -23.95
N LYS A 78 -25.67 -9.32 -24.58
CA LYS A 78 -25.01 -8.69 -25.74
C LYS A 78 -23.90 -7.75 -25.25
N ILE A 79 -22.80 -8.29 -24.79
CA ILE A 79 -21.62 -7.52 -24.37
C ILE A 79 -20.40 -8.00 -25.15
N ASP A 80 -19.46 -7.10 -25.38
CA ASP A 80 -18.11 -7.50 -25.82
C ASP A 80 -17.42 -8.18 -24.63
N VAL A 81 -17.52 -9.51 -24.59
CA VAL A 81 -17.11 -10.34 -23.47
C VAL A 81 -15.61 -10.31 -23.28
N ASP A 82 -14.84 -10.27 -24.35
CA ASP A 82 -13.38 -10.23 -24.27
C ASP A 82 -12.92 -8.92 -23.64
N ARG A 83 -13.52 -7.81 -24.04
CA ARG A 83 -13.22 -6.50 -23.47
C ARG A 83 -13.70 -6.38 -22.01
N ALA A 84 -14.91 -6.88 -21.71
CA ALA A 84 -15.45 -6.87 -20.35
C ALA A 84 -14.60 -7.75 -19.42
N THR A 85 -14.26 -8.96 -19.85
CA THR A 85 -13.40 -9.90 -19.12
C THR A 85 -12.03 -9.26 -18.83
N THR A 86 -11.39 -8.69 -19.85
CA THR A 86 -10.08 -8.05 -19.69
C THR A 86 -10.16 -6.83 -18.76
N THR A 87 -11.22 -6.03 -18.84
CA THR A 87 -11.45 -4.86 -17.96
C THR A 87 -11.60 -5.29 -16.49
N LEU A 88 -12.38 -6.33 -16.22
CA LEU A 88 -12.59 -6.87 -14.88
C LEU A 88 -11.31 -7.50 -14.33
N LEU A 89 -10.59 -8.24 -15.18
CA LEU A 89 -9.31 -8.87 -14.82
C LEU A 89 -8.28 -7.81 -14.42
N ILE A 90 -8.09 -6.78 -15.25
CA ILE A 90 -7.18 -5.67 -14.93
C ILE A 90 -7.60 -5.04 -13.60
N GLY A 91 -8.90 -4.79 -13.41
CA GLY A 91 -9.43 -4.25 -12.16
C GLY A 91 -9.08 -5.12 -10.96
N ALA A 92 -9.31 -6.42 -11.03
CA ALA A 92 -9.05 -7.36 -9.95
C ALA A 92 -7.54 -7.48 -9.63
N VAL A 93 -6.69 -7.58 -10.65
CA VAL A 93 -5.23 -7.71 -10.49
C VAL A 93 -4.64 -6.44 -9.87
N ILE A 94 -5.03 -5.26 -10.38
CA ILE A 94 -4.54 -4.00 -9.84
C ILE A 94 -5.07 -3.76 -8.43
N TRP A 95 -6.34 -4.10 -8.17
CA TRP A 95 -6.88 -4.03 -6.82
C TRP A 95 -6.14 -4.95 -5.85
N SER A 96 -5.80 -6.16 -6.27
CA SER A 96 -4.97 -7.07 -5.46
C SER A 96 -3.61 -6.47 -5.13
N TYR A 97 -2.96 -5.80 -6.10
CA TYR A 97 -1.71 -5.08 -5.87
C TYR A 97 -1.86 -3.95 -4.83
N LEU A 98 -2.85 -3.09 -5.02
CA LEU A 98 -3.09 -1.96 -4.12
C LEU A 98 -3.46 -2.46 -2.71
N GLY A 99 -4.19 -3.58 -2.62
CA GLY A 99 -4.50 -4.28 -1.38
C GLY A 99 -3.25 -4.70 -0.63
N VAL A 100 -2.27 -5.30 -1.31
CA VAL A 100 -0.99 -5.72 -0.71
C VAL A 100 -0.24 -4.54 -0.08
N LEU A 101 -0.21 -3.38 -0.74
CA LEU A 101 0.44 -2.19 -0.19
C LEU A 101 -0.21 -1.75 1.13
N PHE A 102 -1.52 -1.81 1.15
CA PHE A 102 -2.32 -1.42 2.31
C PHE A 102 -2.16 -2.42 3.47
N GLU A 103 -2.23 -3.72 3.15
CA GLU A 103 -2.10 -4.82 4.09
C GLU A 103 -0.73 -4.81 4.77
N ILE A 104 0.36 -4.75 4.02
CA ILE A 104 1.73 -4.78 4.58
C ILE A 104 1.94 -3.68 5.61
N LEU A 105 1.48 -2.45 5.33
CA LEU A 105 1.64 -1.34 6.26
C LEU A 105 0.78 -1.51 7.53
N THR A 106 -0.46 -1.97 7.37
CA THR A 106 -1.40 -2.11 8.50
C THR A 106 -1.14 -3.37 9.30
N GLU A 107 -0.93 -4.51 8.63
CA GLU A 107 -0.76 -5.81 9.26
C GLU A 107 0.59 -5.95 9.97
N THR A 108 1.67 -5.38 9.42
CA THR A 108 2.98 -5.45 10.10
C THR A 108 2.90 -4.83 11.48
N VAL A 109 2.24 -3.67 11.63
CA VAL A 109 2.03 -3.03 12.92
C VAL A 109 1.13 -3.88 13.83
N ALA A 110 0.09 -4.51 13.27
CA ALA A 110 -0.80 -5.38 14.02
C ALA A 110 -0.07 -6.62 14.55
N TRP A 111 0.73 -7.29 13.71
CA TRP A 111 1.52 -8.45 14.09
C TRP A 111 2.58 -8.12 15.12
N GLU A 112 3.31 -7.02 14.96
CA GLU A 112 4.28 -6.55 15.96
C GLU A 112 3.63 -6.31 17.33
N ARG A 113 2.39 -5.82 17.32
CA ARG A 113 1.60 -5.65 18.55
C ARG A 113 1.23 -7.00 19.18
N TRP A 114 0.79 -7.96 18.37
CA TRP A 114 0.38 -9.28 18.83
C TRP A 114 1.55 -10.09 19.38
N GLU A 115 2.68 -10.05 18.67
CA GLU A 115 3.90 -10.74 19.11
C GLU A 115 4.62 -10.04 20.27
N GLY A 116 4.26 -8.78 20.57
CA GLY A 116 4.93 -7.95 21.56
C GLY A 116 6.30 -7.43 21.11
N THR A 117 6.58 -7.48 19.79
CA THR A 117 7.87 -7.04 19.23
C THR A 117 7.90 -5.55 18.90
N ILE A 118 6.76 -4.84 18.97
CA ILE A 118 6.66 -3.43 18.64
C ILE A 118 7.54 -2.54 19.52
N GLU A 119 7.76 -2.92 20.77
CA GLU A 119 8.65 -2.17 21.68
C GLU A 119 10.09 -2.20 21.17
N TYR A 120 10.58 -3.34 20.68
CA TYR A 120 11.92 -3.47 20.09
C TYR A 120 12.06 -2.64 18.82
N THR A 121 11.03 -2.65 17.96
CA THR A 121 10.97 -1.81 16.75
C THR A 121 11.03 -0.32 17.11
N PHE A 122 10.39 0.08 18.22
CA PHE A 122 10.37 1.48 18.66
C PHE A 122 11.63 1.89 19.45
N MET A 123 12.41 0.95 19.95
CA MET A 123 13.72 1.19 20.58
C MET A 123 14.86 1.16 19.56
N ALA A 124 14.65 0.64 18.36
CA ALA A 124 15.67 0.64 17.32
C ALA A 124 16.11 2.07 16.98
N PRO A 125 17.42 2.30 16.76
CA PRO A 125 17.97 3.61 16.40
C PRO A 125 17.66 3.95 14.93
N LEU A 126 16.38 3.98 14.58
CA LEU A 126 15.86 4.21 13.23
C LEU A 126 14.78 5.29 13.29
N SER A 127 14.84 6.25 12.38
CA SER A 127 13.80 7.28 12.30
C SER A 127 12.46 6.68 11.83
N ARG A 128 11.35 7.16 12.40
CA ARG A 128 10.00 6.66 12.04
C ARG A 128 9.64 6.84 10.57
N PRO A 129 9.97 7.98 9.93
CA PRO A 129 9.77 8.11 8.49
C PRO A 129 10.47 7.02 7.69
N ILE A 130 11.73 6.72 7.98
CA ILE A 130 12.50 5.69 7.28
C ILE A 130 11.93 4.30 7.52
N HIS A 131 11.47 3.99 8.74
CA HIS A 131 10.80 2.72 9.01
C HIS A 131 9.54 2.55 8.15
N LEU A 132 8.63 3.54 8.14
CA LEU A 132 7.39 3.48 7.38
C LEU A 132 7.61 3.51 5.86
N ILE A 133 8.56 4.32 5.39
CA ILE A 133 8.95 4.36 3.97
C ILE A 133 9.57 3.01 3.57
N GLY A 134 10.41 2.42 4.42
CA GLY A 134 11.01 1.11 4.18
C GLY A 134 9.96 0.00 4.06
N MET A 135 8.96 0.00 4.93
CA MET A 135 7.81 -0.91 4.82
C MET A 135 7.04 -0.69 3.51
N GLY A 136 6.78 0.58 3.14
CA GLY A 136 6.12 0.92 1.90
C GLY A 136 6.92 0.50 0.66
N LEU A 137 8.23 0.72 0.66
CA LEU A 137 9.11 0.30 -0.44
C LEU A 137 9.14 -1.23 -0.57
N PHE A 138 9.22 -1.95 0.55
CA PHE A 138 9.10 -3.40 0.56
C PHE A 138 7.75 -3.86 -0.03
N ALA A 139 6.65 -3.22 0.39
CA ALA A 139 5.31 -3.51 -0.11
C ALA A 139 5.20 -3.35 -1.62
N VAL A 140 5.83 -2.30 -2.20
CA VAL A 140 5.86 -2.08 -3.66
C VAL A 140 6.60 -3.22 -4.36
N VAL A 141 7.82 -3.54 -3.94
CA VAL A 141 8.64 -4.58 -4.57
C VAL A 141 7.95 -5.94 -4.47
N TYR A 142 7.51 -6.32 -3.28
CA TYR A 142 6.80 -7.56 -3.04
C TYR A 142 5.47 -7.62 -3.80
N GLY A 143 4.69 -6.54 -3.78
CA GLY A 143 3.42 -6.42 -4.47
C GLY A 143 3.55 -6.56 -5.98
N VAL A 144 4.58 -5.94 -6.60
CA VAL A 144 4.86 -6.08 -8.04
C VAL A 144 5.17 -7.54 -8.38
N ILE A 145 6.04 -8.20 -7.60
CA ILE A 145 6.39 -9.61 -7.84
C ILE A 145 5.15 -10.50 -7.71
N ARG A 146 4.38 -10.36 -6.63
CA ARG A 146 3.16 -11.13 -6.38
C ARG A 146 2.11 -10.91 -7.47
N THR A 147 1.93 -9.66 -7.90
CA THR A 147 0.99 -9.29 -8.95
C THR A 147 1.41 -9.84 -10.31
N ALA A 148 2.70 -9.81 -10.63
CA ALA A 148 3.23 -10.40 -11.86
C ALA A 148 2.99 -11.93 -11.91
N ILE A 149 3.21 -12.63 -10.80
CA ILE A 149 2.93 -14.07 -10.69
C ILE A 149 1.41 -14.32 -10.83
N LEU A 150 0.57 -13.54 -10.17
CA LEU A 150 -0.89 -13.65 -10.28
C LEU A 150 -1.35 -13.42 -11.72
N PHE A 151 -0.85 -12.36 -12.37
CA PHE A 151 -1.16 -12.05 -13.75
C PHE A 151 -0.72 -13.18 -14.70
N ALA A 152 0.49 -13.72 -14.53
CA ALA A 152 0.99 -14.85 -15.33
C ALA A 152 0.15 -16.11 -15.13
N ALA A 153 -0.24 -16.41 -13.88
CA ALA A 153 -1.12 -17.55 -13.59
C ALA A 153 -2.47 -17.41 -14.31
N ILE A 154 -3.08 -16.22 -14.27
CA ILE A 154 -4.37 -15.96 -14.92
C ILE A 154 -4.23 -15.95 -16.45
N ALA A 155 -3.17 -15.37 -16.99
CA ALA A 155 -2.91 -15.38 -18.43
C ALA A 155 -2.76 -16.81 -18.99
N GLY A 156 -2.32 -17.77 -18.16
CA GLY A 156 -2.30 -19.20 -18.50
C GLY A 156 -3.70 -19.84 -18.61
N PHE A 157 -4.71 -19.28 -17.94
CA PHE A 157 -6.10 -19.76 -18.03
C PHE A 157 -6.90 -19.10 -19.15
N PHE A 158 -6.52 -17.90 -19.55
CA PHE A 158 -7.26 -17.10 -20.54
C PHE A 158 -6.30 -16.63 -21.63
N SER A 159 -6.70 -16.81 -22.90
CA SER A 159 -5.98 -16.26 -24.06
C SER A 159 -6.21 -14.75 -24.13
N LEU A 160 -5.42 -13.97 -23.37
CA LEU A 160 -5.52 -12.52 -23.37
C LEU A 160 -4.84 -11.93 -24.61
N SER A 161 -5.57 -11.16 -25.40
CA SER A 161 -4.99 -10.40 -26.52
C SER A 161 -4.37 -9.09 -26.01
N LEU A 162 -3.10 -9.14 -25.62
CA LEU A 162 -2.34 -8.00 -25.10
C LEU A 162 -1.44 -7.33 -26.14
N GLY A 163 -1.64 -7.64 -27.43
CA GLY A 163 -0.75 -7.21 -28.53
C GLY A 163 -0.59 -5.71 -28.75
N GLY A 164 -1.42 -4.88 -28.12
CA GLY A 164 -1.30 -3.43 -28.16
C GLY A 164 -1.00 -2.78 -26.80
N ALA A 165 -0.81 -3.56 -25.75
CA ALA A 165 -0.66 -3.06 -24.38
C ALA A 165 0.65 -2.30 -24.15
N ASN A 166 0.55 -1.12 -23.54
CA ASN A 166 1.71 -0.33 -23.12
C ASN A 166 2.04 -0.59 -21.65
N PHE A 167 2.79 -1.68 -21.40
CA PHE A 167 3.21 -2.06 -20.04
C PHE A 167 4.11 -1.02 -19.37
N ALA A 168 4.91 -0.26 -20.15
CA ALA A 168 5.76 0.78 -19.59
C ALA A 168 4.92 1.92 -18.98
N ALA A 169 3.87 2.36 -19.68
CA ALA A 169 2.94 3.36 -19.16
C ALA A 169 2.17 2.82 -17.93
N ALA A 170 1.73 1.57 -17.95
CA ALA A 170 1.07 0.93 -16.81
C ALA A 170 1.99 0.87 -15.58
N LEU A 171 3.27 0.54 -15.73
CA LEU A 171 4.25 0.54 -14.65
C LEU A 171 4.49 1.93 -14.06
N VAL A 172 4.55 2.97 -14.89
CA VAL A 172 4.68 4.36 -14.42
C VAL A 172 3.49 4.74 -13.54
N ILE A 173 2.26 4.46 -14.00
CA ILE A 173 1.05 4.74 -13.22
C ILE A 173 1.06 3.94 -11.92
N LEU A 174 1.43 2.66 -11.99
CA LEU A 174 1.50 1.79 -10.82
C LEU A 174 2.51 2.33 -9.79
N ALA A 175 3.68 2.78 -10.23
CA ALA A 175 4.70 3.36 -9.35
C ALA A 175 4.20 4.66 -8.68
N VAL A 176 3.56 5.56 -9.43
CA VAL A 176 3.02 6.81 -8.89
C VAL A 176 1.84 6.53 -7.94
N ALA A 177 0.93 5.62 -8.30
CA ALA A 177 -0.18 5.20 -7.45
C ALA A 177 0.31 4.60 -6.13
N SER A 178 1.41 3.83 -6.17
CA SER A 178 2.00 3.22 -4.97
C SER A 178 2.35 4.25 -3.90
N VAL A 179 2.87 5.42 -4.30
CA VAL A 179 3.18 6.51 -3.35
C VAL A 179 1.91 6.97 -2.62
N SER A 180 0.82 7.14 -3.34
CA SER A 180 -0.48 7.55 -2.75
C SER A 180 -1.01 6.49 -1.80
N PHE A 181 -0.91 5.20 -2.18
CA PHE A 181 -1.38 4.08 -1.35
C PHE A 181 -0.51 3.86 -0.12
N ILE A 182 0.80 4.05 -0.21
CA ILE A 182 1.70 4.03 0.95
C ILE A 182 1.26 5.11 1.95
N GLY A 183 0.97 6.32 1.49
CA GLY A 183 0.48 7.40 2.37
C GLY A 183 -0.82 7.02 3.11
N ILE A 184 -1.80 6.46 2.40
CA ILE A 184 -3.06 5.99 2.99
C ILE A 184 -2.81 4.80 3.93
N GLY A 185 -1.96 3.85 3.54
CA GLY A 185 -1.56 2.73 4.38
C GLY A 185 -0.89 3.16 5.69
N MET A 186 -0.06 4.21 5.66
CA MET A 186 0.52 4.81 6.87
C MET A 186 -0.57 5.40 7.80
N MET A 187 -1.63 6.01 7.24
CA MET A 187 -2.75 6.52 8.04
C MET A 187 -3.49 5.38 8.74
N THR A 188 -3.74 4.27 8.05
CA THR A 188 -4.45 3.12 8.61
C THR A 188 -3.60 2.27 9.54
N ALA A 189 -2.28 2.26 9.39
CA ALA A 189 -1.35 1.60 10.29
C ALA A 189 -1.41 2.11 11.74
N VAL A 190 -1.99 3.31 11.95
CA VAL A 190 -2.27 3.85 13.30
C VAL A 190 -3.38 3.07 14.01
N LEU A 191 -4.33 2.50 13.29
CA LEU A 191 -5.49 1.83 13.87
C LEU A 191 -5.08 0.63 14.76
N PRO A 192 -4.27 -0.33 14.29
CA PRO A 192 -3.78 -1.41 15.15
C PRO A 192 -2.80 -0.92 16.23
N LEU A 193 -2.14 0.22 16.05
CA LEU A 193 -1.29 0.81 17.07
C LEU A 193 -2.09 1.28 18.28
N ILE A 194 -3.26 1.87 18.06
CA ILE A 194 -4.13 2.40 19.12
C ILE A 194 -5.05 1.30 19.70
N SER A 195 -5.57 0.41 18.85
CA SER A 195 -6.50 -0.67 19.21
C SER A 195 -6.08 -1.97 18.54
N PRO A 196 -5.29 -2.83 19.23
CA PRO A 196 -4.77 -4.07 18.66
C PRO A 196 -5.85 -5.03 18.20
N GLU A 197 -6.97 -5.10 18.95
CA GLU A 197 -8.05 -6.05 18.70
C GLU A 197 -8.93 -5.67 17.49
N LYS A 198 -9.12 -4.37 17.26
CA LYS A 198 -10.08 -3.83 16.26
C LYS A 198 -9.40 -3.12 15.11
N GLY A 199 -8.14 -2.75 15.26
CA GLY A 199 -7.44 -1.90 14.29
C GLY A 199 -7.31 -2.55 12.92
N MET A 200 -7.10 -3.86 12.87
CA MET A 200 -7.01 -4.61 11.63
C MET A 200 -8.35 -4.61 10.89
N GLN A 201 -9.46 -4.87 11.60
CA GLN A 201 -10.81 -4.84 11.02
C GLN A 201 -11.17 -3.45 10.49
N MET A 202 -10.77 -2.38 11.18
CA MET A 202 -10.97 -1.01 10.70
C MET A 202 -10.17 -0.74 9.42
N GLY A 203 -8.97 -1.31 9.29
CA GLY A 203 -8.18 -1.29 8.05
C GLY A 203 -8.93 -1.94 6.88
N PHE A 204 -9.51 -3.12 7.07
CA PHE A 204 -10.33 -3.79 6.07
C PHE A 204 -11.59 -3.00 5.69
N ILE A 205 -12.23 -2.32 6.66
CA ILE A 205 -13.37 -1.43 6.37
C ILE A 205 -12.92 -0.27 5.47
N ALA A 206 -11.80 0.38 5.79
CA ALA A 206 -11.26 1.46 4.97
C ALA A 206 -10.94 1.00 3.54
N GLN A 207 -10.33 -0.18 3.40
CA GLN A 207 -10.07 -0.81 2.10
C GLN A 207 -11.37 -1.14 1.36
N GLY A 208 -12.38 -1.67 2.04
CA GLY A 208 -13.70 -1.95 1.48
C GLY A 208 -14.41 -0.69 0.95
N ILE A 209 -14.31 0.42 1.68
CA ILE A 209 -14.83 1.72 1.22
C ILE A 209 -14.11 2.15 -0.07
N LEU A 210 -12.79 2.08 -0.09
CA LEU A 210 -12.01 2.40 -1.29
C LEU A 210 -12.38 1.50 -2.48
N LEU A 211 -12.60 0.20 -2.25
CA LEU A 211 -13.04 -0.74 -3.28
C LEU A 211 -14.34 -0.29 -3.94
N VAL A 212 -15.33 0.08 -3.14
CA VAL A 212 -16.66 0.46 -3.62
C VAL A 212 -16.61 1.79 -4.39
N ILE A 213 -15.91 2.80 -3.90
CA ILE A 213 -15.90 4.12 -4.53
C ILE A 213 -14.98 4.22 -5.75
N SER A 214 -14.01 3.31 -5.91
CA SER A 214 -12.96 3.44 -6.93
C SER A 214 -13.29 2.86 -8.30
N GLY A 215 -14.46 2.21 -8.45
CA GLY A 215 -14.86 1.64 -9.74
C GLY A 215 -13.98 0.46 -10.19
N VAL A 216 -13.59 -0.41 -9.26
CA VAL A 216 -12.72 -1.57 -9.54
C VAL A 216 -13.38 -2.54 -10.50
N TYR A 217 -14.66 -2.84 -10.30
CA TYR A 217 -15.43 -3.83 -11.08
C TYR A 217 -16.53 -3.23 -11.94
N TYR A 218 -16.74 -1.92 -11.87
CA TYR A 218 -17.77 -1.20 -12.59
C TYR A 218 -17.31 0.23 -12.90
N PRO A 219 -17.91 0.90 -13.90
CA PRO A 219 -17.63 2.31 -14.15
C PRO A 219 -18.12 3.19 -13.00
N VAL A 220 -17.34 4.20 -12.62
CA VAL A 220 -17.71 5.15 -11.54
C VAL A 220 -19.06 5.84 -11.82
N SER A 221 -19.44 5.97 -13.09
CA SER A 221 -20.70 6.61 -13.51
C SER A 221 -21.98 5.90 -13.05
N VAL A 222 -21.90 4.61 -12.66
CA VAL A 222 -23.06 3.87 -12.12
C VAL A 222 -23.29 4.13 -10.63
N LEU A 223 -22.33 4.76 -9.96
CA LEU A 223 -22.46 5.10 -8.56
C LEU A 223 -23.42 6.29 -8.35
N PRO A 224 -24.08 6.39 -7.19
CA PRO A 224 -24.81 7.60 -6.80
C PRO A 224 -23.89 8.83 -6.83
N GLN A 225 -24.43 9.99 -7.14
CA GLN A 225 -23.65 11.21 -7.36
C GLN A 225 -22.73 11.58 -6.19
N TRP A 226 -23.18 11.40 -4.94
CA TRP A 226 -22.37 11.66 -3.75
C TRP A 226 -21.15 10.73 -3.66
N MET A 227 -21.26 9.46 -4.13
CA MET A 227 -20.13 8.52 -4.18
C MET A 227 -19.16 8.85 -5.31
N GLN A 228 -19.67 9.37 -6.45
CA GLN A 228 -18.82 9.84 -7.54
C GLN A 228 -17.88 10.98 -7.07
N TRP A 229 -18.36 11.85 -6.19
CA TRP A 229 -17.51 12.88 -5.57
C TRP A 229 -16.37 12.26 -4.72
N LEU A 230 -16.68 11.22 -3.96
CA LEU A 230 -15.65 10.50 -3.20
C LEU A 230 -14.64 9.79 -4.12
N SER A 231 -15.09 9.30 -5.28
CA SER A 231 -14.22 8.68 -6.28
C SER A 231 -13.15 9.64 -6.81
N THR A 232 -13.42 10.95 -6.86
CA THR A 232 -12.44 11.95 -7.32
C THR A 232 -11.27 12.14 -6.36
N ILE A 233 -11.42 11.74 -5.09
CA ILE A 233 -10.37 11.81 -4.08
C ILE A 233 -9.61 10.48 -3.99
N SER A 234 -10.18 9.39 -4.54
CA SER A 234 -9.59 8.06 -4.46
C SER A 234 -8.44 7.89 -5.47
N PRO A 235 -7.21 7.59 -5.02
CA PRO A 235 -6.10 7.32 -5.92
C PRO A 235 -6.33 6.05 -6.76
N ALA A 236 -7.10 5.07 -6.24
CA ALA A 236 -7.42 3.85 -6.97
C ALA A 236 -8.21 4.13 -8.25
N THR A 237 -9.09 5.13 -8.24
CA THR A 237 -9.89 5.53 -9.42
C THR A 237 -8.98 5.93 -10.57
N TYR A 238 -8.00 6.79 -10.34
CA TYR A 238 -7.04 7.24 -11.36
C TYR A 238 -6.10 6.13 -11.78
N ALA A 239 -5.59 5.35 -10.83
CA ALA A 239 -4.71 4.21 -11.11
C ALA A 239 -5.40 3.19 -12.03
N LEU A 240 -6.62 2.78 -11.68
CA LEU A 240 -7.40 1.82 -12.47
C LEU A 240 -7.75 2.35 -13.86
N ARG A 241 -8.18 3.61 -13.97
CA ARG A 241 -8.50 4.24 -15.24
C ARG A 241 -7.27 4.31 -16.14
N GLY A 242 -6.18 4.85 -15.64
CA GLY A 242 -4.96 5.00 -16.43
C GLY A 242 -4.34 3.66 -16.84
N ILE A 243 -4.33 2.65 -15.95
CA ILE A 243 -3.80 1.32 -16.29
C ILE A 243 -4.71 0.63 -17.32
N ARG A 244 -6.04 0.76 -17.22
CA ARG A 244 -6.96 0.25 -18.25
C ARG A 244 -6.68 0.90 -19.60
N HIS A 245 -6.50 2.21 -19.66
CA HIS A 245 -6.15 2.94 -20.89
C HIS A 245 -4.80 2.47 -21.46
N ALA A 246 -3.79 2.31 -20.61
CA ALA A 246 -2.47 1.82 -21.02
C ALA A 246 -2.53 0.40 -21.60
N ILE A 247 -3.31 -0.50 -21.00
CA ILE A 247 -3.34 -1.91 -21.40
C ILE A 247 -4.33 -2.16 -22.53
N LEU A 248 -5.54 -1.56 -22.49
CA LEU A 248 -6.59 -1.82 -23.47
C LEU A 248 -6.43 -0.99 -24.75
N ASN A 249 -5.95 0.25 -24.64
CA ASN A 249 -5.83 1.17 -25.77
C ASN A 249 -4.37 1.36 -26.23
N GLY A 250 -3.39 0.93 -25.43
CA GLY A 250 -1.98 1.16 -25.72
C GLY A 250 -1.49 2.59 -25.48
N ASP A 251 -2.24 3.39 -24.72
CA ASP A 251 -1.96 4.81 -24.50
C ASP A 251 -0.60 5.00 -23.82
N GLY A 252 0.16 5.99 -24.33
CA GLY A 252 1.48 6.36 -23.77
C GLY A 252 1.34 7.27 -22.55
N VAL A 253 2.44 7.41 -21.79
CA VAL A 253 2.51 8.21 -20.54
C VAL A 253 2.00 9.64 -20.73
N ALA A 254 2.30 10.27 -21.87
CA ALA A 254 1.86 11.64 -22.16
C ALA A 254 0.33 11.75 -22.29
N ALA A 255 -0.32 10.77 -22.91
CA ALA A 255 -1.78 10.73 -23.02
C ALA A 255 -2.47 10.49 -21.67
N LEU A 256 -1.77 9.81 -20.74
CA LEU A 256 -2.27 9.45 -19.41
C LEU A 256 -1.96 10.51 -18.33
N TRP A 257 -1.44 11.67 -18.73
CA TRP A 257 -1.11 12.73 -17.78
C TRP A 257 -2.31 13.17 -16.93
N GLY A 258 -3.52 13.13 -17.50
CA GLY A 258 -4.76 13.41 -16.78
C GLY A 258 -5.05 12.49 -15.60
N ASP A 259 -4.46 11.28 -15.56
CA ASP A 259 -4.56 10.33 -14.46
C ASP A 259 -3.32 10.39 -13.55
N ILE A 260 -2.17 10.71 -14.10
CA ILE A 260 -0.89 10.73 -13.36
C ILE A 260 -0.80 11.92 -12.41
N TRP A 261 -1.15 13.14 -12.86
CA TRP A 261 -1.01 14.32 -12.01
C TRP A 261 -1.88 14.28 -10.73
N PRO A 262 -3.15 13.79 -10.75
CA PRO A 262 -3.90 13.65 -9.49
C PRO A 262 -3.26 12.66 -8.54
N LEU A 263 -2.69 11.56 -9.05
CA LEU A 263 -1.95 10.59 -8.23
C LEU A 263 -0.73 11.22 -7.56
N ILE A 264 0.02 12.07 -8.27
CA ILE A 264 1.16 12.80 -7.70
C ILE A 264 0.69 13.72 -6.57
N VAL A 265 -0.38 14.49 -6.80
CA VAL A 265 -0.92 15.42 -5.80
C VAL A 265 -1.44 14.66 -4.57
N ILE A 266 -2.21 13.59 -4.78
CA ILE A 266 -2.72 12.78 -3.67
C ILE A 266 -1.56 12.15 -2.90
N GLY A 267 -0.53 11.63 -3.57
CA GLY A 267 0.64 11.06 -2.93
C GLY A 267 1.44 12.09 -2.13
N ALA A 268 1.66 13.28 -2.71
CA ALA A 268 2.36 14.39 -2.06
C ALA A 268 1.65 14.90 -0.79
N VAL A 269 0.33 14.75 -0.71
CA VAL A 269 -0.46 15.08 0.48
C VAL A 269 -0.57 13.88 1.43
N ALA A 270 -0.83 12.68 0.89
CA ALA A 270 -1.10 11.48 1.69
C ALA A 270 0.12 11.03 2.49
N VAL A 271 1.35 11.10 1.92
CA VAL A 271 2.56 10.65 2.63
C VAL A 271 2.88 11.53 3.84
N PRO A 272 3.00 12.86 3.74
CA PRO A 272 3.22 13.70 4.92
C PRO A 272 2.10 13.59 5.95
N LEU A 273 0.85 13.52 5.50
CA LEU A 273 -0.31 13.35 6.37
C LEU A 273 -0.27 12.00 7.09
N GLY A 274 0.08 10.93 6.39
CA GLY A 274 0.25 9.59 6.96
C GLY A 274 1.34 9.56 8.03
N LEU A 275 2.50 10.14 7.76
CA LEU A 275 3.59 10.27 8.72
C LEU A 275 3.17 11.08 9.96
N TRP A 276 2.45 12.17 9.76
CA TRP A 276 1.96 13.00 10.85
C TRP A 276 0.94 12.26 11.72
N ILE A 277 -0.06 11.63 11.09
CA ILE A 277 -1.10 10.85 11.79
C ILE A 277 -0.45 9.70 12.57
N PHE A 278 0.48 8.96 11.95
CA PHE A 278 1.20 7.88 12.62
C PHE A 278 1.98 8.40 13.83
N GLY A 279 2.70 9.51 13.68
CA GLY A 279 3.43 10.13 14.79
C GLY A 279 2.51 10.61 15.93
N VAL A 280 1.31 11.10 15.63
CA VAL A 280 0.31 11.44 16.65
C VAL A 280 -0.19 10.18 17.37
N GLY A 281 -0.51 9.13 16.61
CA GLY A 281 -0.93 7.84 17.15
C GLY A 281 0.12 7.17 18.03
N GLU A 282 1.39 7.21 17.61
CA GLU A 282 2.52 6.70 18.39
C GLU A 282 2.65 7.44 19.73
N ARG A 283 2.61 8.77 19.72
CA ARG A 283 2.63 9.58 20.95
C ARG A 283 1.45 9.27 21.87
N HIS A 284 0.27 9.11 21.29
CA HIS A 284 -0.93 8.74 22.06
C HIS A 284 -0.78 7.36 22.70
N ALA A 285 -0.34 6.36 21.93
CA ALA A 285 -0.15 4.99 22.42
C ALA A 285 0.90 4.92 23.53
N LYS A 286 2.03 5.66 23.40
CA LYS A 286 3.07 5.77 24.43
C LYS A 286 2.55 6.41 25.72
N ARG A 287 1.81 7.51 25.62
CA ARG A 287 1.28 8.23 26.79
C ARG A 287 0.26 7.42 27.59
N HIS A 288 -0.50 6.53 26.92
CA HIS A 288 -1.53 5.73 27.56
C HIS A 288 -1.09 4.28 27.86
N GLY A 289 0.20 3.98 27.72
CA GLY A 289 0.74 2.65 27.98
C GLY A 289 0.16 1.55 27.08
N LYS A 290 -0.40 1.93 25.92
CA LYS A 290 -1.05 0.99 25.00
C LYS A 290 -0.07 0.14 24.18
N LEU A 291 1.25 0.30 24.34
CA LEU A 291 2.27 -0.47 23.63
C LEU A 291 2.54 -1.82 24.28
N LYS A 292 2.14 -2.02 25.53
CA LYS A 292 2.32 -3.31 26.22
C LYS A 292 1.51 -4.41 25.51
N ARG A 293 2.05 -5.62 25.52
CA ARG A 293 1.36 -6.83 25.08
C ARG A 293 0.03 -6.93 25.80
N SER A 294 -1.08 -6.97 25.05
CA SER A 294 -2.40 -7.22 25.60
C SER A 294 -2.51 -8.73 25.82
N GLY A 295 -2.54 -9.16 27.05
CA GLY A 295 -2.71 -10.56 27.44
C GLY A 295 -2.36 -10.72 28.88
#